data_be6ef56e1ac4ee342bb84032998100d1
#
_entry.id   be6ef56e1ac4ee342bb84032998100d1
#
_cell.length_a   1.000
_cell.length_b   1.000
_cell.length_c   1.000
_cell.angle_alpha   90.00
_cell.angle_beta   90.00
_cell.angle_gamma   90.00
#
_symmetry.space_group_name_H-M   'P 1'
#
loop_
_entity.id
_entity.type
_entity.pdbx_description
1 polymer ?
#
loop_
_entity_poly.entity_id
_entity_poly.type
_entity_poly.pdbx_seq_one_letter_code
_entity_poly.pdbx_strand_id
1 'polypeptide(L)'
;MNEDFKIIILAIFDQNDFPHKAMTDIHGKPMIQHVFESARGSGASEIVIATDNTRVGMAAEDFGATVCMVMDDNQVGISRLAEVADKMGWGDDTVVVNFPGDAPLTPSSIIQQVADNLKLHPDADCATLYSMVSAEVAAKKSTIKLVVDNSEYVMYLSRIPIPHQVSDKYKVTEYRCYIEINAYHVGLLRIYRNLPESELDWAENIEELKLLYNGMKIHAAEANSLIGQRVINVEDVDKVKIQIAPNR
;
A
#
# COMPACT_ATOMS: atom_id res chain seq x y z
N MET A 1 -12.77 22.12 2.60
CA MET A 1 -12.53 21.64 3.97
C MET A 1 -11.44 20.60 3.84
N ASN A 2 -10.29 20.80 4.49
CA ASN A 2 -9.22 19.80 4.51
C ASN A 2 -9.72 18.66 5.42
N GLU A 3 -10.42 17.70 4.84
CA GLU A 3 -10.80 16.52 5.61
C GLU A 3 -9.55 15.73 5.91
N ASP A 4 -9.29 15.61 7.17
CA ASP A 4 -8.12 15.03 7.77
C ASP A 4 -8.00 13.54 7.42
N PHE A 5 -6.83 13.08 6.97
CA PHE A 5 -6.53 11.66 6.82
C PHE A 5 -5.24 11.33 7.56
N LYS A 6 -5.07 10.07 7.86
CA LYS A 6 -3.93 9.55 8.60
C LYS A 6 -3.18 8.53 7.77
N ILE A 7 -1.91 8.32 8.07
CA ILE A 7 -1.07 7.33 7.37
C ILE A 7 -0.59 6.31 8.39
N ILE A 8 -0.69 5.03 8.03
CA ILE A 8 0.02 3.94 8.68
C ILE A 8 1.08 3.42 7.73
N ILE A 9 2.34 3.47 8.16
CA ILE A 9 3.47 2.84 7.48
C ILE A 9 3.73 1.52 8.18
N LEU A 10 3.45 0.40 7.51
CA LEU A 10 3.73 -0.94 8.05
C LEU A 10 5.20 -1.29 7.83
N ALA A 11 5.95 -1.42 8.92
CA ALA A 11 7.36 -1.82 8.95
C ALA A 11 7.53 -3.10 9.78
N ILE A 12 6.90 -4.18 9.31
CA ILE A 12 6.89 -5.47 9.98
C ILE A 12 8.18 -6.24 9.66
N PHE A 13 8.71 -6.93 10.67
CA PHE A 13 9.93 -7.69 10.53
C PHE A 13 9.65 -9.02 9.82
N ASP A 14 10.25 -9.20 8.64
CA ASP A 14 10.26 -10.48 7.94
C ASP A 14 11.61 -11.18 8.17
N GLN A 15 11.55 -12.38 8.73
CA GLN A 15 12.75 -13.19 8.99
C GLN A 15 13.25 -13.93 7.76
N ASN A 16 12.41 -14.13 6.74
CA ASN A 16 12.68 -15.09 5.68
C ASN A 16 13.32 -14.47 4.43
N ASP A 17 12.72 -13.41 3.88
CA ASP A 17 13.12 -12.93 2.54
C ASP A 17 14.16 -11.81 2.57
N PHE A 18 13.99 -10.81 3.44
CA PHE A 18 14.94 -9.69 3.57
C PHE A 18 14.97 -9.19 5.02
N PRO A 19 15.69 -9.90 5.93
CA PRO A 19 15.80 -9.51 7.32
C PRO A 19 16.30 -8.08 7.47
N HIS A 20 15.67 -7.31 8.38
CA HIS A 20 16.03 -5.91 8.64
C HIS A 20 15.82 -4.93 7.47
N LYS A 21 14.99 -5.27 6.50
CA LYS A 21 14.69 -4.45 5.31
C LYS A 21 14.45 -2.97 5.67
N ALA A 22 13.61 -2.68 6.66
CA ALA A 22 13.31 -1.33 7.11
C ALA A 22 14.54 -0.53 7.59
N MET A 23 15.56 -1.24 8.11
CA MET A 23 16.81 -0.65 8.64
C MET A 23 17.94 -0.60 7.61
N THR A 24 17.68 -1.00 6.35
CA THR A 24 18.70 -0.95 5.29
C THR A 24 19.18 0.47 5.09
N ASP A 25 20.51 0.64 5.09
CA ASP A 25 21.13 1.95 4.87
C ASP A 25 20.97 2.43 3.44
N ILE A 26 20.40 3.62 3.29
CA ILE A 26 20.32 4.36 2.03
C ILE A 26 20.90 5.76 2.29
N HIS A 27 22.14 5.97 1.84
CA HIS A 27 22.86 7.23 2.00
C HIS A 27 22.90 7.77 3.44
N GLY A 28 23.18 6.88 4.42
CA GLY A 28 23.34 7.22 5.83
C GLY A 28 22.03 7.32 6.62
N LYS A 29 20.89 6.99 6.01
CA LYS A 29 19.58 6.92 6.68
C LYS A 29 18.98 5.53 6.51
N PRO A 30 18.26 4.98 7.52
CA PRO A 30 17.51 3.75 7.33
C PRO A 30 16.40 3.95 6.30
N MET A 31 16.08 2.92 5.51
CA MET A 31 15.05 2.97 4.47
C MET A 31 13.72 3.50 5.00
N ILE A 32 13.30 3.07 6.19
CA ILE A 32 12.03 3.52 6.80
C ILE A 32 11.98 5.03 7.04
N GLN A 33 13.12 5.69 7.25
CA GLN A 33 13.18 7.15 7.37
C GLN A 33 12.88 7.83 6.02
N HIS A 34 13.39 7.29 4.90
CA HIS A 34 13.04 7.81 3.57
C HIS A 34 11.54 7.65 3.26
N VAL A 35 10.95 6.52 3.64
CA VAL A 35 9.51 6.28 3.52
C VAL A 35 8.72 7.30 4.34
N PHE A 36 9.11 7.53 5.58
CA PHE A 36 8.47 8.52 6.46
C PHE A 36 8.61 9.95 5.90
N GLU A 37 9.81 10.33 5.44
CA GLU A 37 10.06 11.65 4.84
C GLU A 37 9.21 11.86 3.57
N SER A 38 9.03 10.82 2.75
CA SER A 38 8.13 10.84 1.58
C SER A 38 6.67 11.10 1.99
N ALA A 39 6.22 10.48 3.07
CA ALA A 39 4.84 10.64 3.56
C ALA A 39 4.55 12.04 4.11
N ARG A 40 5.54 12.75 4.68
CA ARG A 40 5.35 14.06 5.34
C ARG A 40 4.78 15.16 4.43
N GLY A 41 5.02 15.07 3.13
CA GLY A 41 4.50 16.05 2.15
C GLY A 41 3.07 15.79 1.68
N SER A 42 2.40 14.74 2.16
CA SER A 42 1.09 14.31 1.67
C SER A 42 -0.11 15.10 2.20
N GLY A 43 0.08 15.92 3.24
CA GLY A 43 -1.01 16.63 3.92
C GLY A 43 -1.75 15.80 4.98
N ALA A 44 -1.27 14.59 5.30
CA ALA A 44 -1.81 13.81 6.41
C ALA A 44 -1.63 14.54 7.74
N SER A 45 -2.62 14.46 8.62
CA SER A 45 -2.57 15.06 9.96
C SER A 45 -1.71 14.27 10.93
N GLU A 46 -1.55 12.97 10.68
CA GLU A 46 -0.79 12.08 11.52
C GLU A 46 -0.16 10.97 10.67
N ILE A 47 1.11 10.64 10.96
CA ILE A 47 1.83 9.55 10.31
C ILE A 47 2.36 8.64 11.40
N VAL A 48 1.94 7.38 11.38
CA VAL A 48 2.30 6.36 12.35
C VAL A 48 3.14 5.27 11.67
N ILE A 49 4.28 4.95 12.24
CA ILE A 49 5.06 3.76 11.86
C ILE A 49 4.64 2.62 12.77
N ALA A 50 4.02 1.61 12.19
CA ALA A 50 3.62 0.40 12.90
C ALA A 50 4.67 -0.70 12.69
N THR A 51 5.21 -1.22 13.78
CA THR A 51 6.26 -2.24 13.74
C THR A 51 6.15 -3.21 14.92
N ASP A 52 6.57 -4.44 14.71
CA ASP A 52 6.76 -5.48 15.73
C ASP A 52 8.21 -5.53 16.25
N ASN A 53 9.11 -4.72 15.68
CA ASN A 53 10.53 -4.74 15.96
C ASN A 53 10.98 -3.51 16.74
N THR A 54 11.47 -3.74 17.99
CA THR A 54 11.92 -2.67 18.88
C THR A 54 13.03 -1.79 18.27
N ARG A 55 13.95 -2.35 17.46
CA ARG A 55 15.03 -1.57 16.83
C ARG A 55 14.49 -0.60 15.78
N VAL A 56 13.48 -1.04 15.01
CA VAL A 56 12.79 -0.18 14.03
C VAL A 56 12.03 0.92 14.77
N GLY A 57 11.33 0.57 15.86
CA GLY A 57 10.61 1.54 16.68
C GLY A 57 11.53 2.62 17.24
N MET A 58 12.64 2.23 17.91
CA MET A 58 13.62 3.18 18.46
C MET A 58 14.20 4.10 17.36
N ALA A 59 14.60 3.52 16.22
CA ALA A 59 15.11 4.33 15.12
C ALA A 59 14.06 5.31 14.57
N ALA A 60 12.79 4.90 14.54
CA ALA A 60 11.69 5.76 14.08
C ALA A 60 11.43 6.93 15.05
N GLU A 61 11.50 6.69 16.35
CA GLU A 61 11.43 7.73 17.39
C GLU A 61 12.58 8.73 17.28
N ASP A 62 13.81 8.25 16.98
CA ASP A 62 15.00 9.11 16.82
C ASP A 62 14.87 10.14 15.71
N PHE A 63 14.15 9.84 14.63
CA PHE A 63 13.85 10.83 13.56
C PHE A 63 12.47 11.51 13.70
N GLY A 64 11.80 11.33 14.85
CA GLY A 64 10.60 12.06 15.24
C GLY A 64 9.28 11.50 14.68
N ALA A 65 9.22 10.23 14.34
CA ALA A 65 7.98 9.56 13.95
C ALA A 65 7.17 9.13 15.18
N THR A 66 5.85 9.13 15.06
CA THR A 66 4.96 8.43 16.00
C THR A 66 5.07 6.93 15.73
N VAL A 67 5.34 6.14 16.78
CA VAL A 67 5.50 4.69 16.68
C VAL A 67 4.33 3.99 17.35
N CYS A 68 3.78 2.98 16.68
CA CYS A 68 2.83 2.04 17.26
C CYS A 68 3.44 0.64 17.23
N MET A 69 3.75 0.10 18.40
CA MET A 69 4.18 -1.29 18.50
C MET A 69 2.98 -2.22 18.31
N VAL A 70 3.07 -3.12 17.33
CA VAL A 70 2.04 -4.13 17.02
C VAL A 70 2.52 -5.53 17.42
N MET A 71 1.57 -6.48 17.52
CA MET A 71 1.91 -7.84 17.93
C MET A 71 2.53 -8.62 16.78
N ASP A 72 3.48 -9.50 17.12
CA ASP A 72 4.03 -10.52 16.22
C ASP A 72 3.13 -11.77 16.25
N ASP A 73 1.97 -11.71 15.60
CA ASP A 73 0.92 -12.73 15.67
C ASP A 73 0.48 -13.30 14.30
N ASN A 74 1.33 -13.19 13.28
CA ASN A 74 1.05 -13.63 11.90
C ASN A 74 -0.22 -13.02 11.26
N GLN A 75 -0.76 -11.93 11.80
CA GLN A 75 -1.86 -11.25 11.14
C GLN A 75 -1.38 -10.54 9.87
N VAL A 76 -2.22 -10.56 8.86
CA VAL A 76 -1.97 -9.89 7.57
C VAL A 76 -2.18 -8.37 7.64
N GLY A 77 -1.70 -7.64 6.63
CA GLY A 77 -1.58 -6.19 6.61
C GLY A 77 -2.82 -5.42 7.03
N ILE A 78 -3.99 -5.69 6.42
CA ILE A 78 -5.24 -4.96 6.72
C ILE A 78 -5.68 -5.17 8.18
N SER A 79 -5.52 -6.36 8.74
CA SER A 79 -5.83 -6.64 10.15
C SER A 79 -4.92 -5.86 11.12
N ARG A 80 -3.65 -5.63 10.75
CA ARG A 80 -2.73 -4.82 11.53
C ARG A 80 -3.09 -3.33 11.52
N LEU A 81 -3.62 -2.83 10.39
CA LEU A 81 -4.12 -1.45 10.32
C LEU A 81 -5.24 -1.22 11.34
N ALA A 82 -6.15 -2.19 11.50
CA ALA A 82 -7.20 -2.12 12.51
C ALA A 82 -6.63 -2.09 13.94
N GLU A 83 -5.59 -2.90 14.23
CA GLU A 83 -4.91 -2.87 15.53
C GLU A 83 -4.32 -1.48 15.83
N VAL A 84 -3.64 -0.89 14.84
CA VAL A 84 -3.08 0.46 14.97
C VAL A 84 -4.18 1.48 15.23
N ALA A 85 -5.25 1.47 14.42
CA ALA A 85 -6.36 2.39 14.57
C ALA A 85 -7.01 2.32 15.97
N ASP A 86 -7.15 1.09 16.51
CA ASP A 86 -7.67 0.87 17.86
C ASP A 86 -6.72 1.44 18.94
N LYS A 87 -5.42 1.19 18.83
CA LYS A 87 -4.40 1.70 19.76
C LYS A 87 -4.28 3.22 19.73
N MET A 88 -4.47 3.82 18.53
CA MET A 88 -4.45 5.27 18.35
C MET A 88 -5.79 5.94 18.73
N GLY A 89 -6.85 5.17 18.98
CA GLY A 89 -8.16 5.68 19.37
C GLY A 89 -8.92 6.39 18.23
N TRP A 90 -8.65 6.02 16.97
CA TRP A 90 -9.29 6.65 15.81
C TRP A 90 -10.74 6.16 15.64
N GLY A 91 -11.63 7.10 15.29
CA GLY A 91 -13.05 6.80 15.03
C GLY A 91 -13.30 6.12 13.70
N ASP A 92 -14.46 5.48 13.54
CA ASP A 92 -14.82 4.67 12.35
C ASP A 92 -14.78 5.46 11.03
N ASP A 93 -15.10 6.75 11.05
CA ASP A 93 -15.11 7.62 9.87
C ASP A 93 -13.71 8.15 9.50
N THR A 94 -12.68 7.86 10.31
CA THR A 94 -11.32 8.30 10.02
C THR A 94 -10.80 7.62 8.76
N VAL A 95 -10.32 8.40 7.80
CA VAL A 95 -9.64 7.88 6.61
C VAL A 95 -8.19 7.55 6.95
N VAL A 96 -7.78 6.34 6.67
CA VAL A 96 -6.42 5.83 6.88
C VAL A 96 -5.84 5.36 5.56
N VAL A 97 -4.65 5.83 5.23
CA VAL A 97 -3.86 5.33 4.10
C VAL A 97 -2.88 4.29 4.61
N ASN A 98 -2.95 3.08 4.07
CA ASN A 98 -1.90 2.07 4.20
C ASN A 98 -0.78 2.41 3.22
N PHE A 99 0.38 2.77 3.77
CA PHE A 99 1.55 3.09 2.97
C PHE A 99 2.65 2.05 3.21
N PRO A 100 3.09 1.31 2.16
CA PRO A 100 4.09 0.27 2.32
C PRO A 100 5.43 0.80 2.85
N GLY A 101 5.97 0.16 3.89
CA GLY A 101 7.24 0.53 4.52
C GLY A 101 8.49 0.25 3.68
N ASP A 102 8.32 -0.23 2.46
CA ASP A 102 9.38 -0.54 1.50
C ASP A 102 9.30 0.29 0.19
N ALA A 103 8.54 1.40 0.22
CA ALA A 103 8.30 2.27 -0.93
C ALA A 103 8.90 3.69 -0.76
N PRO A 104 10.24 3.83 -0.59
CA PRO A 104 10.88 5.10 -0.24
C PRO A 104 10.83 6.16 -1.35
N LEU A 105 10.47 5.77 -2.57
CA LEU A 105 10.42 6.65 -3.76
C LEU A 105 9.00 7.01 -4.19
N THR A 106 7.99 6.73 -3.35
CA THR A 106 6.61 7.10 -3.65
C THR A 106 6.40 8.60 -3.44
N PRO A 107 5.97 9.36 -4.46
CA PRO A 107 5.66 10.77 -4.28
C PRO A 107 4.54 10.99 -3.28
N SER A 108 4.65 12.03 -2.44
CA SER A 108 3.59 12.39 -1.47
C SER A 108 2.24 12.70 -2.14
N SER A 109 2.24 13.16 -3.39
CA SER A 109 1.03 13.38 -4.19
C SER A 109 0.23 12.10 -4.45
N ILE A 110 0.87 10.94 -4.53
CA ILE A 110 0.22 9.63 -4.67
C ILE A 110 -0.51 9.25 -3.38
N ILE A 111 0.11 9.51 -2.23
CA ILE A 111 -0.48 9.24 -0.92
C ILE A 111 -1.72 10.13 -0.70
N GLN A 112 -1.62 11.40 -1.05
CA GLN A 112 -2.76 12.32 -1.02
C GLN A 112 -3.86 11.88 -1.99
N GLN A 113 -3.49 11.51 -3.23
CA GLN A 113 -4.44 11.11 -4.26
C GLN A 113 -5.32 9.93 -3.81
N VAL A 114 -4.74 8.90 -3.19
CA VAL A 114 -5.53 7.74 -2.76
C VAL A 114 -6.51 8.10 -1.63
N ALA A 115 -6.12 8.98 -0.72
CA ALA A 115 -7.01 9.47 0.34
C ALA A 115 -8.16 10.31 -0.25
N ASP A 116 -7.85 11.20 -1.19
CA ASP A 116 -8.85 12.03 -1.87
C ASP A 116 -9.77 11.18 -2.74
N ASN A 117 -9.24 10.11 -3.37
CA ASN A 117 -10.03 9.17 -4.15
C ASN A 117 -11.14 8.52 -3.32
N LEU A 118 -10.83 8.07 -2.08
CA LEU A 118 -11.86 7.51 -1.19
C LEU A 118 -12.93 8.55 -0.81
N LYS A 119 -12.51 9.77 -0.51
CA LYS A 119 -13.43 10.85 -0.12
C LYS A 119 -14.36 11.28 -1.24
N LEU A 120 -13.87 11.26 -2.49
CA LEU A 120 -14.65 11.63 -3.67
C LEU A 120 -15.67 10.56 -4.10
N HIS A 121 -15.52 9.32 -3.61
CA HIS A 121 -16.37 8.19 -3.97
C HIS A 121 -17.02 7.59 -2.72
N PRO A 122 -18.06 8.24 -2.16
CA PRO A 122 -18.69 7.81 -0.88
C PRO A 122 -19.34 6.43 -0.94
N ASP A 123 -19.57 5.88 -2.14
CA ASP A 123 -20.06 4.52 -2.34
C ASP A 123 -18.94 3.46 -2.30
N ALA A 124 -17.67 3.88 -2.23
CA ALA A 124 -16.53 2.99 -2.11
C ALA A 124 -16.24 2.69 -0.63
N ASP A 125 -15.99 1.42 -0.34
CA ASP A 125 -15.53 0.98 0.98
C ASP A 125 -14.01 1.17 1.14
N CYS A 126 -13.29 1.08 0.01
CA CYS A 126 -11.84 1.23 -0.10
C CYS A 126 -11.49 1.93 -1.40
N ALA A 127 -10.40 2.68 -1.41
CA ALA A 127 -9.83 3.24 -2.63
C ALA A 127 -8.38 2.80 -2.83
N THR A 128 -8.02 2.64 -4.10
CA THR A 128 -6.66 2.31 -4.52
C THR A 128 -6.27 3.07 -5.78
N LEU A 129 -5.04 2.84 -6.25
CA LEU A 129 -4.53 3.41 -7.48
C LEU A 129 -3.96 2.32 -8.39
N TYR A 130 -3.89 2.62 -9.68
CA TYR A 130 -3.19 1.80 -10.66
C TYR A 130 -2.30 2.64 -11.57
N SER A 131 -1.33 2.00 -12.19
CA SER A 131 -0.54 2.56 -13.30
C SER A 131 -0.69 1.69 -14.53
N MET A 132 -0.58 2.29 -15.72
CA MET A 132 -0.54 1.53 -16.97
C MET A 132 0.86 0.95 -17.19
N VAL A 133 0.92 -0.34 -17.48
CA VAL A 133 2.19 -1.06 -17.72
C VAL A 133 2.13 -1.88 -18.99
N SER A 134 3.29 -2.10 -19.62
CA SER A 134 3.40 -2.95 -20.80
C SER A 134 3.03 -4.42 -20.52
N ALA A 135 2.69 -5.17 -21.56
CA ALA A 135 2.41 -6.60 -21.46
C ALA A 135 3.59 -7.40 -20.86
N GLU A 136 4.84 -6.97 -21.11
CA GLU A 136 6.03 -7.58 -20.54
C GLU A 136 6.09 -7.44 -19.01
N VAL A 137 5.79 -6.25 -18.49
CA VAL A 137 5.71 -5.99 -17.05
C VAL A 137 4.53 -6.73 -16.43
N ALA A 138 3.37 -6.71 -17.09
CA ALA A 138 2.17 -7.41 -16.64
C ALA A 138 2.34 -8.95 -16.57
N ALA A 139 3.23 -9.54 -17.38
CA ALA A 139 3.50 -10.97 -17.35
C ALA A 139 4.24 -11.43 -16.06
N LYS A 140 4.84 -10.51 -15.31
CA LYS A 140 5.52 -10.83 -14.05
C LYS A 140 4.50 -11.17 -12.97
N LYS A 141 4.67 -12.31 -12.29
CA LYS A 141 3.81 -12.74 -11.18
C LYS A 141 3.86 -11.80 -9.96
N SER A 142 4.97 -11.07 -9.79
CA SER A 142 5.12 -10.05 -8.74
C SER A 142 4.27 -8.80 -9.00
N THR A 143 3.79 -8.60 -10.21
CA THR A 143 2.91 -7.50 -10.59
C THR A 143 1.46 -7.96 -10.47
N ILE A 144 0.65 -7.26 -9.69
CA ILE A 144 -0.79 -7.50 -9.57
C ILE A 144 -1.51 -6.63 -10.59
N LYS A 145 -2.38 -7.24 -11.41
CA LYS A 145 -3.22 -6.53 -12.37
C LYS A 145 -4.64 -6.43 -11.86
N LEU A 146 -5.33 -5.38 -12.26
CA LEU A 146 -6.74 -5.21 -11.96
C LEU A 146 -7.55 -4.89 -13.21
N VAL A 147 -8.82 -5.21 -13.16
CA VAL A 147 -9.84 -4.76 -14.11
C VAL A 147 -10.89 -3.97 -13.38
N VAL A 148 -11.38 -2.92 -14.02
CA VAL A 148 -12.43 -2.05 -13.46
C VAL A 148 -13.66 -2.05 -14.36
N ASP A 149 -14.79 -1.72 -13.77
CA ASP A 149 -16.01 -1.44 -14.52
C ASP A 149 -16.00 -0.01 -15.15
N ASN A 150 -17.11 0.41 -15.75
CA ASN A 150 -17.23 1.72 -16.37
C ASN A 150 -17.23 2.90 -15.36
N SER A 151 -17.37 2.62 -14.09
CA SER A 151 -17.35 3.60 -13.00
C SER A 151 -16.08 3.53 -12.16
N GLU A 152 -15.03 2.86 -12.70
CA GLU A 152 -13.72 2.67 -12.08
C GLU A 152 -13.74 1.86 -10.77
N TYR A 153 -14.79 1.04 -10.54
CA TYR A 153 -14.79 0.07 -9.46
C TYR A 153 -14.10 -1.23 -9.88
N VAL A 154 -13.27 -1.75 -8.99
CA VAL A 154 -12.51 -2.97 -9.23
C VAL A 154 -13.45 -4.17 -9.34
N MET A 155 -13.35 -4.88 -10.46
CA MET A 155 -14.07 -6.13 -10.70
C MET A 155 -13.28 -7.34 -10.21
N TYR A 156 -11.95 -7.33 -10.39
CA TYR A 156 -11.06 -8.40 -9.96
C TYR A 156 -9.58 -7.95 -9.96
N LEU A 157 -8.78 -8.60 -9.11
CA LEU A 157 -7.31 -8.47 -9.10
C LEU A 157 -6.68 -9.85 -9.36
N SER A 158 -5.56 -9.89 -10.09
CA SER A 158 -4.86 -11.14 -10.36
C SER A 158 -3.36 -10.97 -10.61
N ARG A 159 -2.59 -12.02 -10.26
CA ARG A 159 -1.16 -12.10 -10.59
C ARG A 159 -0.90 -12.54 -12.02
N ILE A 160 -1.90 -13.07 -12.74
CA ILE A 160 -1.80 -13.30 -14.18
C ILE A 160 -2.29 -12.06 -14.96
N PRO A 161 -1.88 -11.86 -16.23
CA PRO A 161 -2.40 -10.76 -17.04
C PRO A 161 -3.90 -10.88 -17.26
N ILE A 162 -4.66 -9.86 -16.82
CA ILE A 162 -6.09 -9.69 -17.05
C ILE A 162 -6.35 -8.29 -17.62
N PRO A 163 -7.30 -8.14 -18.60
CA PRO A 163 -8.10 -9.21 -19.23
C PRO A 163 -7.26 -10.14 -20.13
N HIS A 164 -7.71 -11.39 -20.27
CA HIS A 164 -7.08 -12.33 -21.20
C HIS A 164 -7.39 -11.96 -22.64
N GLN A 165 -6.36 -11.93 -23.48
CA GLN A 165 -6.50 -11.67 -24.90
C GLN A 165 -6.77 -12.96 -25.67
N VAL A 166 -7.96 -13.09 -26.25
CA VAL A 166 -8.36 -14.30 -27.02
C VAL A 166 -7.96 -14.19 -28.50
N SER A 167 -7.84 -12.97 -29.06
CA SER A 167 -7.51 -12.79 -30.47
C SER A 167 -6.64 -11.57 -30.70
N ASP A 168 -5.87 -11.57 -31.80
CA ASP A 168 -5.01 -10.44 -32.19
C ASP A 168 -5.78 -9.26 -32.77
N LYS A 169 -7.10 -9.40 -32.99
CA LYS A 169 -7.95 -8.34 -33.58
C LYS A 169 -8.06 -7.11 -32.65
N TYR A 170 -8.06 -7.34 -31.33
CA TYR A 170 -8.12 -6.30 -30.29
C TYR A 170 -6.97 -6.50 -29.35
N LYS A 171 -5.81 -5.96 -29.70
CA LYS A 171 -4.60 -6.17 -28.91
C LYS A 171 -4.62 -5.32 -27.64
N VAL A 172 -4.58 -5.98 -26.50
CA VAL A 172 -4.31 -5.32 -25.22
C VAL A 172 -2.81 -5.07 -25.16
N THR A 173 -2.40 -3.80 -25.25
CA THR A 173 -0.99 -3.41 -25.23
C THR A 173 -0.52 -2.98 -23.86
N GLU A 174 -1.44 -2.54 -22.99
CA GLU A 174 -1.18 -2.05 -21.65
C GLU A 174 -2.19 -2.63 -20.67
N TYR A 175 -1.73 -2.85 -19.45
CA TYR A 175 -2.51 -3.43 -18.36
C TYR A 175 -2.53 -2.48 -17.18
N ARG A 176 -3.63 -2.44 -16.44
CA ARG A 176 -3.70 -1.74 -15.16
C ARG A 176 -2.96 -2.54 -14.10
N CYS A 177 -1.84 -1.99 -13.63
CA CYS A 177 -1.03 -2.55 -12.56
C CYS A 177 -1.47 -1.92 -11.24
N TYR A 178 -1.96 -2.74 -10.32
CA TYR A 178 -2.31 -2.34 -8.97
C TYR A 178 -1.11 -1.76 -8.23
N ILE A 179 -1.33 -0.62 -7.60
CA ILE A 179 -0.37 0.01 -6.70
C ILE A 179 -0.81 -0.34 -5.28
N GLU A 180 0.02 -1.04 -4.55
CA GLU A 180 -0.26 -1.51 -3.20
C GLU A 180 -0.27 -0.36 -2.17
N ILE A 181 -1.05 0.68 -2.49
CA ILE A 181 -1.37 1.79 -1.59
C ILE A 181 -2.89 1.93 -1.57
N ASN A 182 -3.47 1.90 -0.39
CA ASN A 182 -4.91 1.88 -0.23
C ASN A 182 -5.36 2.88 0.83
N ALA A 183 -6.53 3.46 0.63
CA ALA A 183 -7.24 4.24 1.64
C ALA A 183 -8.47 3.48 2.13
N TYR A 184 -8.69 3.49 3.43
CA TYR A 184 -9.79 2.82 4.12
C TYR A 184 -10.44 3.75 5.13
N HIS A 185 -11.72 3.54 5.41
CA HIS A 185 -12.31 3.99 6.65
C HIS A 185 -11.95 3.01 7.79
N VAL A 186 -11.66 3.53 8.97
CA VAL A 186 -11.32 2.68 10.14
C VAL A 186 -12.42 1.66 10.43
N GLY A 187 -13.69 2.04 10.25
CA GLY A 187 -14.82 1.11 10.40
C GLY A 187 -14.71 -0.14 9.52
N LEU A 188 -14.25 0.00 8.25
CA LEU A 188 -14.00 -1.14 7.37
C LEU A 188 -12.85 -2.01 7.91
N LEU A 189 -11.77 -1.40 8.40
CA LEU A 189 -10.63 -2.15 8.96
C LEU A 189 -11.06 -3.06 10.13
N ARG A 190 -11.97 -2.58 10.99
CA ARG A 190 -12.56 -3.35 12.10
C ARG A 190 -13.44 -4.50 11.62
N ILE A 191 -14.24 -4.26 10.58
CA ILE A 191 -15.11 -5.27 9.97
C ILE A 191 -14.27 -6.37 9.31
N TYR A 192 -13.17 -6.02 8.63
CA TYR A 192 -12.32 -6.93 7.86
C TYR A 192 -11.89 -8.16 8.65
N ARG A 193 -11.58 -8.01 9.94
CA ARG A 193 -11.16 -9.13 10.81
C ARG A 193 -12.21 -10.23 10.91
N ASN A 194 -13.50 -9.86 10.78
CA ASN A 194 -14.64 -10.79 10.94
C ASN A 194 -15.21 -11.22 9.59
N LEU A 195 -14.70 -10.75 8.47
CA LEU A 195 -15.15 -11.18 7.15
C LEU A 195 -14.78 -12.64 6.92
N PRO A 196 -15.68 -13.45 6.32
CA PRO A 196 -15.33 -14.79 5.85
C PRO A 196 -14.12 -14.78 4.94
N GLU A 197 -13.25 -15.77 5.12
CA GLU A 197 -12.12 -16.01 4.23
C GLU A 197 -12.61 -16.50 2.86
N SER A 198 -11.80 -16.28 1.85
CA SER A 198 -12.09 -16.64 0.47
C SER A 198 -10.96 -17.47 -0.12
N GLU A 199 -11.31 -18.49 -0.91
CA GLU A 199 -10.32 -19.23 -1.71
C GLU A 199 -9.60 -18.32 -2.73
N LEU A 200 -10.16 -17.17 -3.08
CA LEU A 200 -9.55 -16.22 -4.02
C LEU A 200 -8.32 -15.53 -3.40
N ASP A 201 -8.45 -15.07 -2.14
CA ASP A 201 -7.33 -14.45 -1.43
C ASP A 201 -6.19 -15.45 -1.21
N TRP A 202 -6.49 -16.72 -0.93
CA TRP A 202 -5.46 -17.76 -0.80
C TRP A 202 -4.78 -18.11 -2.15
N ALA A 203 -5.58 -18.21 -3.23
CA ALA A 203 -5.07 -18.57 -4.54
C ALA A 203 -4.15 -17.51 -5.14
N GLU A 204 -4.52 -16.24 -5.01
CA GLU A 204 -3.78 -15.10 -5.56
C GLU A 204 -2.83 -14.46 -4.53
N ASN A 205 -3.05 -14.71 -3.23
CA ASN A 205 -2.36 -14.03 -2.12
C ASN A 205 -2.49 -12.49 -2.23
N ILE A 206 -3.74 -12.02 -2.30
CA ILE A 206 -4.12 -10.61 -2.43
C ILE A 206 -5.25 -10.34 -1.43
N GLU A 207 -4.98 -9.53 -0.40
CA GLU A 207 -5.91 -9.27 0.71
C GLU A 207 -7.20 -8.56 0.26
N GLU A 208 -7.13 -7.73 -0.77
CA GLU A 208 -8.26 -6.99 -1.32
C GLU A 208 -9.31 -7.92 -1.96
N LEU A 209 -8.94 -9.13 -2.36
CA LEU A 209 -9.90 -10.10 -2.88
C LEU A 209 -10.89 -10.55 -1.81
N LYS A 210 -10.49 -10.59 -0.53
CA LYS A 210 -11.41 -10.85 0.58
C LYS A 210 -12.49 -9.76 0.69
N LEU A 211 -12.12 -8.48 0.45
CA LEU A 211 -13.08 -7.39 0.40
C LEU A 211 -14.09 -7.58 -0.74
N LEU A 212 -13.59 -7.79 -1.96
CA LEU A 212 -14.44 -8.00 -3.15
C LEU A 212 -15.35 -9.23 -3.00
N TYR A 213 -14.81 -10.33 -2.48
CA TYR A 213 -15.59 -11.55 -2.24
C TYR A 213 -16.78 -11.32 -1.28
N ASN A 214 -16.60 -10.46 -0.29
CA ASN A 214 -17.63 -10.09 0.67
C ASN A 214 -18.51 -8.91 0.21
N GLY A 215 -18.45 -8.54 -1.08
CA GLY A 215 -19.32 -7.53 -1.69
C GLY A 215 -18.92 -6.08 -1.44
N MET A 216 -17.73 -5.84 -0.87
CA MET A 216 -17.19 -4.50 -0.67
C MET A 216 -16.72 -3.90 -2.01
N LYS A 217 -16.84 -2.59 -2.14
CA LYS A 217 -16.50 -1.86 -3.36
C LYS A 217 -15.15 -1.18 -3.22
N ILE A 218 -14.26 -1.45 -4.15
CA ILE A 218 -12.94 -0.80 -4.23
C ILE A 218 -12.92 0.11 -5.44
N HIS A 219 -12.74 1.41 -5.25
CA HIS A 219 -12.57 2.35 -6.34
C HIS A 219 -11.09 2.47 -6.70
N ALA A 220 -10.73 2.39 -8.00
CA ALA A 220 -9.35 2.48 -8.45
C ALA A 220 -9.19 3.63 -9.46
N ALA A 221 -8.33 4.59 -9.16
CA ALA A 221 -7.98 5.67 -10.09
C ALA A 221 -6.57 5.48 -10.68
N GLU A 222 -6.34 6.05 -11.86
CA GLU A 222 -4.99 6.11 -12.43
C GLU A 222 -4.09 7.05 -11.61
N ALA A 223 -2.88 6.60 -11.29
CA ALA A 223 -1.91 7.39 -10.55
C ALA A 223 -1.49 8.64 -11.33
N ASN A 224 -1.53 9.80 -10.69
CA ASN A 224 -1.19 11.09 -11.29
C ASN A 224 0.31 11.34 -11.43
N SER A 225 1.14 10.45 -10.90
CA SER A 225 2.60 10.55 -10.93
C SER A 225 3.22 9.16 -11.04
N LEU A 226 4.45 9.13 -11.57
CA LEU A 226 5.24 7.90 -11.63
C LEU A 226 5.62 7.48 -10.21
N ILE A 227 5.45 6.18 -9.94
CA ILE A 227 5.87 5.58 -8.68
C ILE A 227 7.26 5.01 -8.87
N GLY A 228 8.15 5.35 -7.94
CA GLY A 228 9.51 4.83 -7.96
C GLY A 228 9.62 3.37 -7.55
N GLN A 229 10.81 2.84 -7.66
CA GLN A 229 11.13 1.45 -7.31
C GLN A 229 10.85 1.18 -5.83
N ARG A 230 10.13 0.08 -5.54
CA ARG A 230 10.03 -0.49 -4.20
C ARG A 230 11.26 -1.36 -3.90
N VAL A 231 11.58 -1.51 -2.63
CA VAL A 231 12.64 -2.40 -2.15
C VAL A 231 12.01 -3.73 -1.71
N ILE A 232 11.85 -4.66 -2.64
CA ILE A 232 11.31 -6.00 -2.35
C ILE A 232 12.42 -6.94 -1.93
N ASN A 233 13.57 -6.86 -2.60
CA ASN A 233 14.75 -7.70 -2.35
C ASN A 233 16.02 -6.84 -2.24
N VAL A 234 17.15 -7.46 -1.90
CA VAL A 234 18.44 -6.78 -1.70
C VAL A 234 18.92 -6.05 -2.97
N GLU A 235 18.65 -6.59 -4.16
CA GLU A 235 19.05 -6.02 -5.44
C GLU A 235 18.35 -4.69 -5.76
N ASP A 236 17.17 -4.46 -5.17
CA ASP A 236 16.42 -3.22 -5.37
C ASP A 236 17.03 -2.05 -4.60
N VAL A 237 17.82 -2.32 -3.54
CA VAL A 237 18.48 -1.29 -2.72
C VAL A 237 19.39 -0.40 -3.56
N ASP A 238 20.21 -1.01 -4.42
CA ASP A 238 21.14 -0.25 -5.26
C ASP A 238 20.40 0.61 -6.29
N LYS A 239 19.30 0.09 -6.86
CA LYS A 239 18.44 0.86 -7.77
C LYS A 239 17.82 2.08 -7.09
N VAL A 240 17.37 1.91 -5.84
CA VAL A 240 16.82 3.01 -5.03
C VAL A 240 17.91 4.01 -4.66
N LYS A 241 19.09 3.57 -4.26
CA LYS A 241 20.24 4.44 -3.96
C LYS A 241 20.62 5.34 -5.15
N ILE A 242 20.54 4.81 -6.37
CA ILE A 242 20.81 5.59 -7.59
C ILE A 242 19.77 6.69 -7.79
N GLN A 243 18.50 6.45 -7.43
CA GLN A 243 17.42 7.40 -7.63
C GLN A 243 17.32 8.45 -6.51
N ILE A 244 17.73 8.09 -5.29
CA ILE A 244 17.85 9.04 -4.18
C ILE A 244 19.21 9.73 -4.30
N ALA A 245 19.22 11.01 -4.67
CA ALA A 245 20.49 11.77 -4.70
C ALA A 245 21.10 11.78 -3.27
N PRO A 246 22.42 11.54 -3.14
CA PRO A 246 23.07 11.68 -1.84
C PRO A 246 22.89 13.12 -1.34
N ASN A 247 22.48 13.28 -0.09
CA ASN A 247 22.43 14.58 0.56
C ASN A 247 23.86 15.21 0.49
N ARG A 248 23.98 16.31 -0.22
CA ARG A 248 25.20 17.12 -0.27
C ARG A 248 25.34 17.95 0.99
#